data_992d1282ab907d4919cdf7d6396cc5a9
#
_entry.id   992d1282ab907d4919cdf7d6396cc5a9
#
_cell.length_a   1.000
_cell.length_b   1.000
_cell.length_c   1.000
_cell.angle_alpha   90.00
_cell.angle_beta   90.00
_cell.angle_gamma   90.00
#
_symmetry.space_group_name_H-M   'P 1'
#
loop_
_entity.id
_entity.type
_entity.pdbx_description
1 polymer ?
#
loop_
_entity_poly.entity_id
_entity_poly.type
_entity_poly.pdbx_seq_one_letter_code
_entity_poly.pdbx_strand_id
1 'polypeptide(L)'
;MENTKRKIFTKPFIFALGIVIVLAIASVFTGAYDIFKEGNSIEMVFITRIPRTLALMLSAVAMSLSGIVMQLISQNKLVEPTTTGTIEWAGLGLVLVYILIPKPSLLQRMTGAIIASFIGSMVFFYLLRNIKLKSSLFVPIVGIMLGAVVSAISTFIGLEFNMTQVIEVWFQGSFAPVQRGRYEYLFFIIIITIVIYRYADKLTIAGLGEDITTNLGLNYNQIILRANILVALACGIVSAVIGNIPFLGLIVPNIVSIYRGDNLRANIPWVCLVSMMVMLAADIISRTIIAPFEVPVSLILGSAGSIIFIIILLNMRRFKIWKVNLLL
;
A
#
# COMPACT_ATOMS: atom_id res chain seq x y z
N MET A 1 -18.63 30.12 -9.93
CA MET A 1 -17.90 28.91 -9.50
C MET A 1 -18.18 28.71 -8.02
N GLU A 2 -19.16 27.93 -7.72
CA GLU A 2 -19.68 27.74 -6.37
C GLU A 2 -18.71 26.82 -5.60
N ASN A 3 -18.20 27.33 -4.52
CA ASN A 3 -17.16 26.75 -3.67
C ASN A 3 -17.78 25.63 -2.80
N THR A 4 -18.16 24.52 -3.41
CA THR A 4 -18.69 23.35 -2.71
C THR A 4 -17.53 22.65 -2.00
N LYS A 5 -17.08 23.22 -0.87
CA LYS A 5 -16.31 22.49 0.13
C LYS A 5 -17.16 21.29 0.56
N ARG A 6 -17.00 20.14 -0.13
CA ARG A 6 -17.65 18.90 0.30
C ARG A 6 -17.21 18.65 1.74
N LYS A 7 -18.16 18.79 2.67
CA LYS A 7 -17.91 18.55 4.09
C LYS A 7 -17.31 17.15 4.23
N ILE A 8 -16.13 17.05 4.79
CA ILE A 8 -15.43 15.76 5.03
C ILE A 8 -16.28 14.95 6.03
N PHE A 9 -16.76 15.60 7.09
CA PHE A 9 -17.57 14.98 8.14
C PHE A 9 -19.03 14.94 7.74
N THR A 10 -19.38 13.92 6.97
CA THR A 10 -20.77 13.58 6.61
C THR A 10 -21.27 12.43 7.49
N LYS A 11 -22.61 12.25 7.62
CA LYS A 11 -23.17 11.10 8.35
C LYS A 11 -22.55 9.75 7.93
N PRO A 12 -22.37 9.47 6.62
CA PRO A 12 -21.69 8.24 6.19
C PRO A 12 -20.23 8.13 6.66
N PHE A 13 -19.51 9.26 6.77
CA PHE A 13 -18.13 9.25 7.25
C PHE A 13 -18.04 8.86 8.73
N ILE A 14 -18.94 9.41 9.56
CA ILE A 14 -19.01 9.08 10.99
C ILE A 14 -19.39 7.60 11.17
N PHE A 15 -20.33 7.11 10.36
CA PHE A 15 -20.71 5.69 10.35
C PHE A 15 -19.52 4.79 9.98
N ALA A 16 -18.79 5.15 8.92
CA ALA A 16 -17.58 4.44 8.50
C ALA A 16 -16.50 4.44 9.60
N LEU A 17 -16.30 5.58 10.26
CA LEU A 17 -15.38 5.66 11.41
C LEU A 17 -15.82 4.73 12.56
N GLY A 18 -17.12 4.68 12.84
CA GLY A 18 -17.69 3.75 13.82
C GLY A 18 -17.37 2.28 13.50
N ILE A 19 -17.50 1.88 12.22
CA ILE A 19 -17.12 0.53 11.77
C ILE A 19 -15.63 0.26 12.00
N VAL A 20 -14.75 1.20 11.67
CA VAL A 20 -13.30 1.04 11.92
C VAL A 20 -13.03 0.82 13.40
N ILE A 21 -13.65 1.59 14.29
CA ILE A 21 -13.49 1.45 15.73
C ILE A 21 -13.97 0.06 16.20
N VAL A 22 -15.13 -0.39 15.75
CA VAL A 22 -15.67 -1.72 16.09
C VAL A 22 -14.74 -2.83 15.60
N LEU A 23 -14.25 -2.75 14.35
CA LEU A 23 -13.31 -3.73 13.81
C LEU A 23 -11.96 -3.69 14.53
N ALA A 24 -11.46 -2.52 14.92
CA ALA A 24 -10.23 -2.39 15.67
C ALA A 24 -10.36 -3.03 17.07
N ILE A 25 -11.48 -2.80 17.77
CA ILE A 25 -11.79 -3.45 19.03
C ILE A 25 -11.88 -4.98 18.82
N ALA A 26 -12.64 -5.44 17.83
CA ALA A 26 -12.74 -6.86 17.49
C ALA A 26 -11.36 -7.48 17.20
N SER A 27 -10.48 -6.79 16.44
CA SER A 27 -9.12 -7.24 16.15
C SER A 27 -8.28 -7.42 17.42
N VAL A 28 -8.42 -6.52 18.41
CA VAL A 28 -7.71 -6.64 19.70
C VAL A 28 -8.20 -7.87 20.48
N PHE A 29 -9.49 -8.19 20.44
CA PHE A 29 -10.06 -9.33 21.15
C PHE A 29 -9.93 -10.66 20.41
N THR A 30 -9.66 -10.66 19.09
CA THR A 30 -9.46 -11.87 18.29
C THR A 30 -8.03 -12.41 18.45
N GLY A 31 -7.85 -13.70 18.64
CA GLY A 31 -6.56 -14.39 18.70
C GLY A 31 -6.63 -15.72 19.45
N ALA A 32 -5.64 -16.60 19.23
CA ALA A 32 -5.60 -17.95 19.79
C ALA A 32 -5.50 -17.99 21.33
N TYR A 33 -4.93 -16.95 21.93
CA TYR A 33 -4.84 -16.82 23.40
C TYR A 33 -6.12 -16.23 23.99
N ASP A 34 -6.69 -16.93 24.98
CA ASP A 34 -7.88 -16.48 25.72
C ASP A 34 -7.47 -15.44 26.76
N ILE A 35 -7.79 -14.16 26.51
CA ILE A 35 -7.44 -13.03 27.38
C ILE A 35 -8.04 -13.18 28.80
N PHE A 36 -9.10 -13.97 28.95
CA PHE A 36 -9.84 -14.08 30.21
C PHE A 36 -9.37 -15.22 31.12
N LYS A 37 -8.47 -16.09 30.63
CA LYS A 37 -8.08 -17.32 31.35
C LYS A 37 -6.68 -17.32 32.00
N GLU A 38 -5.78 -16.39 31.60
CA GLU A 38 -4.38 -16.41 32.06
C GLU A 38 -3.97 -15.14 32.82
N GLY A 39 -3.18 -15.29 33.86
CA GLY A 39 -2.82 -14.24 34.81
C GLY A 39 -2.03 -13.03 34.27
N ASN A 40 -1.45 -13.08 33.04
CA ASN A 40 -0.70 -11.99 32.38
C ASN A 40 -1.40 -11.45 31.15
N SER A 41 -2.70 -11.57 31.07
CA SER A 41 -3.52 -11.25 29.90
C SER A 41 -3.44 -9.78 29.46
N ILE A 42 -3.37 -8.84 30.40
CA ILE A 42 -3.31 -7.40 30.12
C ILE A 42 -1.96 -7.02 29.45
N GLU A 43 -0.86 -7.58 29.93
CA GLU A 43 0.46 -7.31 29.39
C GLU A 43 0.58 -7.78 27.93
N MET A 44 0.05 -8.96 27.60
CA MET A 44 0.00 -9.49 26.23
C MET A 44 -0.81 -8.60 25.28
N VAL A 45 -1.88 -7.98 25.75
CA VAL A 45 -2.66 -7.03 24.94
C VAL A 45 -1.80 -5.84 24.53
N PHE A 46 -0.99 -5.28 25.45
CA PHE A 46 -0.13 -4.13 25.17
C PHE A 46 1.13 -4.48 24.37
N ILE A 47 1.66 -5.70 24.49
CA ILE A 47 2.90 -6.12 23.80
C ILE A 47 2.62 -6.58 22.38
N THR A 48 1.47 -7.24 22.11
CA THR A 48 1.21 -7.87 20.81
C THR A 48 -0.05 -7.35 20.11
N ARG A 49 -1.21 -7.30 20.79
CA ARG A 49 -2.49 -7.09 20.12
C ARG A 49 -2.74 -5.65 19.70
N ILE A 50 -2.50 -4.68 20.58
CA ILE A 50 -2.58 -3.26 20.24
C ILE A 50 -1.53 -2.89 19.17
N PRO A 51 -0.22 -3.25 19.31
CA PRO A 51 0.76 -3.08 18.27
C PRO A 51 0.35 -3.64 16.90
N ARG A 52 -0.18 -4.87 16.87
CA ARG A 52 -0.67 -5.50 15.65
C ARG A 52 -1.82 -4.71 15.01
N THR A 53 -2.84 -4.35 15.80
CA THR A 53 -3.99 -3.57 15.31
C THR A 53 -3.56 -2.21 14.73
N LEU A 54 -2.66 -1.50 15.43
CA LEU A 54 -2.10 -0.24 14.94
C LEU A 54 -1.27 -0.45 13.67
N ALA A 55 -0.47 -1.50 13.60
CA ALA A 55 0.29 -1.84 12.42
C ALA A 55 -0.60 -2.16 11.22
N LEU A 56 -1.71 -2.89 11.41
CA LEU A 56 -2.71 -3.15 10.38
C LEU A 56 -3.29 -1.85 9.84
N MET A 57 -3.70 -0.94 10.71
CA MET A 57 -4.30 0.34 10.31
C MET A 57 -3.30 1.24 9.56
N LEU A 58 -2.08 1.38 10.09
CA LEU A 58 -1.05 2.24 9.50
C LEU A 58 -0.55 1.70 8.15
N SER A 59 -0.31 0.39 8.06
CA SER A 59 0.11 -0.22 6.79
C SER A 59 -0.99 -0.18 5.72
N ALA A 60 -2.26 -0.32 6.12
CA ALA A 60 -3.38 -0.17 5.21
C ALA A 60 -3.44 1.24 4.61
N VAL A 61 -3.29 2.26 5.44
CA VAL A 61 -3.22 3.66 4.99
C VAL A 61 -2.03 3.87 4.06
N ALA A 62 -0.84 3.38 4.43
CA ALA A 62 0.37 3.50 3.64
C ALA A 62 0.22 2.94 2.23
N MET A 63 -0.23 1.68 2.12
CA MET A 63 -0.36 1.00 0.84
C MET A 63 -1.44 1.61 -0.04
N SER A 64 -2.60 1.98 0.54
CA SER A 64 -3.69 2.59 -0.23
C SER A 64 -3.37 4.02 -0.69
N LEU A 65 -2.67 4.81 0.13
CA LEU A 65 -2.21 6.13 -0.30
C LEU A 65 -1.09 6.05 -1.33
N SER A 66 -0.17 5.09 -1.19
CA SER A 66 0.84 4.82 -2.22
C SER A 66 0.19 4.42 -3.54
N GLY A 67 -0.85 3.58 -3.49
CA GLY A 67 -1.61 3.17 -4.66
C GLY A 67 -2.25 4.35 -5.38
N ILE A 68 -3.02 5.20 -4.67
CA ILE A 68 -3.67 6.35 -5.33
C ILE A 68 -2.66 7.37 -5.88
N VAL A 69 -1.53 7.58 -5.20
CA VAL A 69 -0.44 8.42 -5.71
C VAL A 69 0.14 7.83 -6.99
N MET A 70 0.45 6.52 -7.00
CA MET A 70 0.98 5.82 -8.18
C MET A 70 -0.01 5.86 -9.36
N GLN A 71 -1.32 5.67 -9.09
CA GLN A 71 -2.37 5.78 -10.10
C GLN A 71 -2.40 7.16 -10.76
N LEU A 72 -2.26 8.23 -9.97
CA LEU A 72 -2.24 9.59 -10.49
C LEU A 72 -0.99 9.87 -11.34
N ILE A 73 0.21 9.57 -10.82
CA ILE A 73 1.44 9.91 -11.53
C ILE A 73 1.72 9.02 -12.74
N SER A 74 1.15 7.81 -12.78
CA SER A 74 1.19 6.93 -13.96
C SER A 74 -0.02 7.13 -14.89
N GLN A 75 -0.98 8.00 -14.52
CA GLN A 75 -2.25 8.20 -15.23
C GLN A 75 -2.99 6.88 -15.49
N ASN A 76 -2.89 5.95 -14.57
CA ASN A 76 -3.43 4.60 -14.75
C ASN A 76 -4.00 4.04 -13.45
N LYS A 77 -5.30 3.77 -13.43
CA LYS A 77 -6.02 3.25 -12.25
C LYS A 77 -5.71 1.79 -11.91
N LEU A 78 -4.97 1.08 -12.76
CA LEU A 78 -4.56 -0.31 -12.53
C LEU A 78 -3.17 -0.42 -11.89
N VAL A 79 -2.53 0.71 -11.60
CA VAL A 79 -1.19 0.76 -11.03
C VAL A 79 -1.26 0.87 -9.51
N GLU A 80 -0.41 0.08 -8.86
CA GLU A 80 -0.13 0.14 -7.43
C GLU A 80 1.33 -0.28 -7.17
N PRO A 81 1.88 -0.14 -5.94
CA PRO A 81 3.27 -0.49 -5.67
C PRO A 81 3.67 -1.94 -6.01
N THR A 82 2.76 -2.91 -5.87
CA THR A 82 3.03 -4.32 -6.23
C THR A 82 3.01 -4.56 -7.74
N THR A 83 2.18 -3.83 -8.49
CA THR A 83 2.13 -3.95 -9.96
C THR A 83 3.22 -3.16 -10.67
N THR A 84 4.00 -2.35 -9.96
CA THR A 84 5.12 -1.56 -10.53
C THR A 84 6.48 -2.14 -10.23
N GLY A 85 6.54 -3.25 -9.49
CA GLY A 85 7.79 -3.83 -9.03
C GLY A 85 8.41 -3.10 -7.82
N THR A 86 7.78 -2.04 -7.29
CA THR A 86 8.34 -1.25 -6.19
C THR A 86 8.57 -2.08 -4.93
N ILE A 87 7.68 -3.04 -4.66
CA ILE A 87 7.79 -3.94 -3.49
C ILE A 87 8.89 -4.98 -3.70
N GLU A 88 9.04 -5.52 -4.90
CA GLU A 88 10.11 -6.45 -5.26
C GLU A 88 11.49 -5.79 -5.12
N TRP A 89 11.61 -4.52 -5.53
CA TRP A 89 12.81 -3.73 -5.28
C TRP A 89 13.06 -3.50 -3.78
N ALA A 90 12.01 -3.22 -2.98
CA ALA A 90 12.17 -3.13 -1.53
C ALA A 90 12.71 -4.45 -0.94
N GLY A 91 12.23 -5.60 -1.44
CA GLY A 91 12.72 -6.92 -1.10
C GLY A 91 14.19 -7.13 -1.44
N LEU A 92 14.60 -6.75 -2.64
CA LEU A 92 16.00 -6.77 -3.04
C LEU A 92 16.84 -5.92 -2.08
N GLY A 93 16.38 -4.73 -1.72
CA GLY A 93 17.04 -3.85 -0.76
C GLY A 93 17.23 -4.50 0.62
N LEU A 94 16.21 -5.22 1.10
CA LEU A 94 16.30 -5.99 2.35
C LEU A 94 17.35 -7.09 2.25
N VAL A 95 17.32 -7.89 1.17
CA VAL A 95 18.30 -8.98 0.94
C VAL A 95 19.73 -8.43 0.94
N LEU A 96 19.98 -7.35 0.22
CA LEU A 96 21.30 -6.72 0.17
C LEU A 96 21.76 -6.24 1.55
N VAL A 97 20.88 -5.65 2.35
CA VAL A 97 21.22 -5.22 3.72
C VAL A 97 21.58 -6.41 4.61
N TYR A 98 20.88 -7.54 4.50
CA TYR A 98 21.20 -8.75 5.27
C TYR A 98 22.55 -9.35 4.90
N ILE A 99 22.98 -9.22 3.64
CA ILE A 99 24.28 -9.71 3.17
C ILE A 99 25.41 -8.79 3.62
N LEU A 100 25.19 -7.47 3.50
CA LEU A 100 26.24 -6.48 3.77
C LEU A 100 26.46 -6.23 5.27
N ILE A 101 25.41 -6.41 6.09
CA ILE A 101 25.45 -6.11 7.52
C ILE A 101 25.05 -7.35 8.32
N PRO A 102 25.97 -7.97 9.07
CA PRO A 102 25.64 -9.07 9.98
C PRO A 102 24.65 -8.61 11.04
N LYS A 103 23.47 -9.28 11.15
CA LYS A 103 22.39 -8.96 12.10
C LYS A 103 21.89 -7.50 12.00
N PRO A 104 21.37 -7.07 10.85
CA PRO A 104 20.98 -5.68 10.64
C PRO A 104 19.81 -5.28 11.55
N SER A 105 19.87 -4.07 12.09
CA SER A 105 18.77 -3.47 12.84
C SER A 105 17.56 -3.22 11.92
N LEU A 106 16.37 -3.06 12.50
CA LEU A 106 15.17 -2.77 11.73
C LEU A 106 15.31 -1.47 10.92
N LEU A 107 15.98 -0.45 11.49
CA LEU A 107 16.23 0.81 10.78
C LEU A 107 17.12 0.62 9.55
N GLN A 108 18.17 -0.18 9.63
CA GLN A 108 19.04 -0.47 8.48
C GLN A 108 18.29 -1.21 7.38
N ARG A 109 17.47 -2.21 7.74
CA ARG A 109 16.59 -2.92 6.80
C ARG A 109 15.60 -1.96 6.12
N MET A 110 14.96 -1.11 6.90
CA MET A 110 14.02 -0.11 6.41
C MET A 110 14.70 0.88 5.44
N THR A 111 15.91 1.34 5.76
CA THR A 111 16.68 2.23 4.88
C THR A 111 17.01 1.56 3.56
N GLY A 112 17.46 0.32 3.57
CA GLY A 112 17.74 -0.46 2.35
C GLY A 112 16.47 -0.66 1.49
N ALA A 113 15.36 -1.01 2.11
CA ALA A 113 14.08 -1.17 1.44
C ALA A 113 13.59 0.16 0.81
N ILE A 114 13.72 1.29 1.51
CA ILE A 114 13.35 2.63 1.00
C ILE A 114 14.21 3.01 -0.21
N ILE A 115 15.53 2.87 -0.10
CA ILE A 115 16.45 3.25 -1.19
C ILE A 115 16.15 2.39 -2.42
N ALA A 116 16.04 1.08 -2.26
CA ALA A 116 15.80 0.18 -3.37
C ALA A 116 14.41 0.39 -3.99
N SER A 117 13.35 0.58 -3.21
CA SER A 117 12.01 0.89 -3.73
C SER A 117 11.98 2.23 -4.46
N PHE A 118 12.74 3.23 -4.02
CA PHE A 118 12.88 4.49 -4.74
C PHE A 118 13.57 4.29 -6.10
N ILE A 119 14.67 3.54 -6.13
CA ILE A 119 15.36 3.21 -7.39
C ILE A 119 14.42 2.46 -8.32
N GLY A 120 13.70 1.46 -7.81
CA GLY A 120 12.76 0.66 -8.59
C GLY A 120 11.62 1.47 -9.19
N SER A 121 11.01 2.34 -8.40
CA SER A 121 9.96 3.24 -8.90
C SER A 121 10.51 4.22 -9.95
N MET A 122 11.73 4.75 -9.79
CA MET A 122 12.38 5.60 -10.79
C MET A 122 12.64 4.84 -12.10
N VAL A 123 13.15 3.61 -12.02
CA VAL A 123 13.35 2.75 -13.20
C VAL A 123 12.03 2.48 -13.92
N PHE A 124 10.97 2.16 -13.17
CA PHE A 124 9.63 1.97 -13.74
C PHE A 124 9.14 3.21 -14.50
N PHE A 125 9.20 4.41 -13.90
CA PHE A 125 8.77 5.63 -14.57
C PHE A 125 9.67 6.03 -15.74
N TYR A 126 10.97 5.78 -15.65
CA TYR A 126 11.89 5.99 -16.77
C TYR A 126 11.51 5.10 -17.97
N LEU A 127 11.23 3.82 -17.73
CA LEU A 127 10.77 2.90 -18.77
C LEU A 127 9.44 3.35 -19.38
N LEU A 128 8.45 3.74 -18.55
CA LEU A 128 7.16 4.22 -19.04
C LEU A 128 7.29 5.46 -19.95
N ARG A 129 8.19 6.36 -19.62
CA ARG A 129 8.42 7.58 -20.41
C ARG A 129 9.05 7.29 -21.78
N ASN A 130 9.90 6.28 -21.86
CA ASN A 130 10.63 5.95 -23.07
C ASN A 130 9.91 4.93 -23.98
N ILE A 131 8.98 4.15 -23.42
CA ILE A 131 8.23 3.15 -24.19
C ILE A 131 6.90 3.76 -24.63
N LYS A 132 6.68 3.89 -25.95
CA LYS A 132 5.38 4.30 -26.51
C LYS A 132 4.39 3.15 -26.41
N LEU A 133 3.66 3.07 -25.28
CA LEU A 133 2.66 2.02 -25.08
C LEU A 133 1.40 2.31 -25.90
N LYS A 134 0.92 1.30 -26.64
CA LYS A 134 -0.29 1.42 -27.48
C LYS A 134 -1.58 1.48 -26.64
N SER A 135 -1.55 1.06 -25.39
CA SER A 135 -2.70 1.05 -24.48
C SER A 135 -2.23 1.17 -23.03
N SER A 136 -3.03 1.84 -22.21
CA SER A 136 -2.83 1.97 -20.75
C SER A 136 -2.80 0.61 -20.02
N LEU A 137 -3.36 -0.45 -20.60
CA LEU A 137 -3.32 -1.80 -20.02
C LEU A 137 -1.90 -2.38 -19.96
N PHE A 138 -0.99 -1.93 -20.80
CA PHE A 138 0.40 -2.40 -20.78
C PHE A 138 1.24 -1.82 -19.64
N VAL A 139 0.79 -0.73 -19.01
CA VAL A 139 1.54 -0.09 -17.92
C VAL A 139 1.78 -1.02 -16.74
N PRO A 140 0.75 -1.68 -16.15
CA PRO A 140 0.97 -2.67 -15.09
C PRO A 140 1.79 -3.88 -15.55
N ILE A 141 1.63 -4.32 -16.81
CA ILE A 141 2.37 -5.46 -17.36
C ILE A 141 3.87 -5.19 -17.36
N VAL A 142 4.30 -4.01 -17.80
CA VAL A 142 5.73 -3.60 -17.73
C VAL A 142 6.24 -3.65 -16.29
N GLY A 143 5.46 -3.16 -15.33
CA GLY A 143 5.86 -3.17 -13.93
C GLY A 143 5.94 -4.58 -13.34
N ILE A 144 4.97 -5.45 -13.64
CA ILE A 144 4.99 -6.86 -13.20
C ILE A 144 6.19 -7.60 -13.79
N MET A 145 6.50 -7.38 -15.07
CA MET A 145 7.69 -7.98 -15.71
C MET A 145 8.99 -7.49 -15.05
N LEU A 146 9.08 -6.18 -14.78
CA LEU A 146 10.22 -5.61 -14.05
C LEU A 146 10.34 -6.22 -12.65
N GLY A 147 9.24 -6.30 -11.92
CA GLY A 147 9.17 -6.94 -10.60
C GLY A 147 9.60 -8.41 -10.64
N ALA A 148 9.16 -9.18 -11.66
CA ALA A 148 9.54 -10.58 -11.82
C ALA A 148 11.06 -10.76 -12.01
N VAL A 149 11.70 -9.89 -12.79
CA VAL A 149 13.17 -9.91 -12.95
C VAL A 149 13.86 -9.62 -11.62
N VAL A 150 13.41 -8.60 -10.89
CA VAL A 150 14.01 -8.24 -9.60
C VAL A 150 13.77 -9.33 -8.54
N SER A 151 12.60 -9.95 -8.54
CA SER A 151 12.29 -11.09 -7.67
C SER A 151 13.18 -12.29 -7.97
N ALA A 152 13.41 -12.61 -9.25
CA ALA A 152 14.33 -13.67 -9.66
C ALA A 152 15.77 -13.40 -9.18
N ILE A 153 16.25 -12.15 -9.32
CA ILE A 153 17.57 -11.74 -8.80
C ILE A 153 17.62 -11.90 -7.27
N SER A 154 16.58 -11.44 -6.56
CA SER A 154 16.52 -11.56 -5.10
C SER A 154 16.54 -13.02 -4.64
N THR A 155 15.80 -13.89 -5.34
CA THR A 155 15.74 -15.31 -5.06
C THR A 155 17.08 -15.99 -5.35
N PHE A 156 17.73 -15.68 -6.47
CA PHE A 156 19.05 -16.20 -6.79
C PHE A 156 20.09 -15.83 -5.72
N ILE A 157 20.13 -14.55 -5.34
CA ILE A 157 21.01 -14.09 -4.26
C ILE A 157 20.67 -14.79 -2.94
N GLY A 158 19.39 -14.94 -2.63
CA GLY A 158 18.93 -15.63 -1.41
C GLY A 158 19.32 -17.11 -1.35
N LEU A 159 19.34 -17.79 -2.48
CA LEU A 159 19.82 -19.18 -2.59
C LEU A 159 21.32 -19.25 -2.29
N GLU A 160 22.13 -18.39 -2.90
CA GLU A 160 23.59 -18.36 -2.72
C GLU A 160 23.97 -18.10 -1.25
N PHE A 161 23.25 -17.23 -0.56
CA PHE A 161 23.53 -16.87 0.83
C PHE A 161 22.69 -17.64 1.87
N ASN A 162 21.98 -18.71 1.48
CA ASN A 162 21.11 -19.53 2.36
C ASN A 162 20.02 -18.73 3.07
N MET A 163 19.43 -17.73 2.40
CA MET A 163 18.41 -16.82 2.95
C MET A 163 16.99 -17.05 2.41
N THR A 164 16.76 -18.18 1.72
CA THR A 164 15.47 -18.50 1.09
C THR A 164 14.28 -18.40 2.04
N GLN A 165 14.40 -18.96 3.23
CA GLN A 165 13.32 -18.88 4.24
C GLN A 165 12.99 -17.43 4.66
N VAL A 166 14.00 -16.59 4.79
CA VAL A 166 13.82 -15.17 5.14
C VAL A 166 13.06 -14.45 4.03
N ILE A 167 13.42 -14.74 2.79
CA ILE A 167 12.79 -14.13 1.60
C ILE A 167 11.33 -14.61 1.48
N GLU A 168 11.05 -15.90 1.62
CA GLU A 168 9.70 -16.46 1.54
C GLU A 168 8.77 -15.87 2.60
N VAL A 169 9.19 -15.82 3.85
CA VAL A 169 8.42 -15.24 4.96
C VAL A 169 8.13 -13.75 4.68
N TRP A 170 9.12 -13.05 4.13
CA TRP A 170 8.97 -11.63 3.83
C TRP A 170 8.00 -11.38 2.66
N PHE A 171 8.07 -12.17 1.57
CA PHE A 171 7.13 -12.05 0.45
C PHE A 171 5.69 -12.43 0.83
N GLN A 172 5.51 -13.27 1.85
CA GLN A 172 4.17 -13.63 2.33
C GLN A 172 3.46 -12.52 3.10
N GLY A 173 4.17 -11.53 3.63
CA GLY A 173 3.60 -10.41 4.40
C GLY A 173 2.77 -10.87 5.61
N SER A 174 3.37 -10.84 6.79
CA SER A 174 2.73 -11.34 8.01
C SER A 174 2.73 -10.32 9.13
N PHE A 175 1.62 -10.22 9.85
CA PHE A 175 1.48 -9.42 11.07
C PHE A 175 1.78 -10.21 12.35
N ALA A 176 2.01 -11.51 12.25
CA ALA A 176 2.32 -12.35 13.40
C ALA A 176 3.58 -11.91 14.18
N PRO A 177 4.69 -11.47 13.53
CA PRO A 177 5.87 -11.03 14.25
C PRO A 177 5.81 -9.58 14.74
N VAL A 178 4.68 -8.88 14.57
CA VAL A 178 4.52 -7.48 14.96
C VAL A 178 4.25 -7.40 16.46
N GLN A 179 5.17 -6.75 17.16
CA GLN A 179 5.12 -6.52 18.60
C GLN A 179 5.74 -5.18 18.98
N ARG A 180 5.63 -4.82 20.24
CA ARG A 180 6.28 -3.62 20.79
C ARG A 180 7.78 -3.63 20.48
N GLY A 181 8.33 -2.50 20.04
CA GLY A 181 9.72 -2.36 19.58
C GLY A 181 9.90 -2.53 18.06
N ARG A 182 8.84 -2.90 17.31
CA ARG A 182 8.90 -3.08 15.85
C ARG A 182 7.90 -2.24 15.08
N TYR A 183 6.69 -2.05 15.58
CA TYR A 183 5.61 -1.34 14.88
C TYR A 183 5.75 0.18 14.95
N GLU A 184 6.54 0.70 15.85
CA GLU A 184 6.69 2.15 16.10
C GLU A 184 7.15 2.90 14.85
N TYR A 185 7.95 2.27 14.01
CA TYR A 185 8.38 2.87 12.74
C TYR A 185 7.21 3.15 11.77
N LEU A 186 6.10 2.43 11.91
CA LEU A 186 4.90 2.70 11.10
C LEU A 186 4.24 4.03 11.43
N PHE A 187 4.52 4.65 12.57
CA PHE A 187 4.01 5.99 12.88
C PHE A 187 4.53 7.06 11.93
N PHE A 188 5.67 6.84 11.25
CA PHE A 188 6.12 7.72 10.16
C PHE A 188 5.10 7.82 9.02
N ILE A 189 4.22 6.83 8.85
CA ILE A 189 3.14 6.86 7.87
C ILE A 189 2.16 8.01 8.13
N ILE A 190 1.96 8.41 9.38
CA ILE A 190 1.13 9.57 9.72
C ILE A 190 1.72 10.83 9.10
N ILE A 191 3.05 11.01 9.22
CA ILE A 191 3.75 12.16 8.64
C ILE A 191 3.63 12.13 7.11
N ILE A 192 3.88 10.97 6.49
CA ILE A 192 3.74 10.78 5.04
C ILE A 192 2.32 11.10 4.60
N THR A 193 1.30 10.63 5.32
CA THR A 193 -0.12 10.91 5.04
C THR A 193 -0.42 12.42 5.07
N ILE A 194 0.10 13.13 6.07
CA ILE A 194 -0.07 14.59 6.19
C ILE A 194 0.60 15.30 5.00
N VAL A 195 1.80 14.87 4.60
CA VAL A 195 2.50 15.44 3.45
C VAL A 195 1.74 15.17 2.15
N ILE A 196 1.27 13.94 1.92
CA ILE A 196 0.43 13.61 0.75
C ILE A 196 -0.83 14.47 0.73
N TYR A 197 -1.51 14.63 1.88
CA TYR A 197 -2.71 15.47 1.98
C TYR A 197 -2.44 16.93 1.62
N ARG A 198 -1.33 17.50 2.10
CA ARG A 198 -0.93 18.88 1.75
C ARG A 198 -0.54 19.04 0.29
N TYR A 199 -0.02 17.97 -0.31
CA TYR A 199 0.44 17.95 -1.69
C TYR A 199 -0.65 17.46 -2.69
N ALA A 200 -1.83 17.11 -2.19
CA ALA A 200 -2.89 16.43 -2.93
C ALA A 200 -3.35 17.19 -4.19
N ASP A 201 -3.48 18.53 -4.12
CA ASP A 201 -3.92 19.32 -5.27
C ASP A 201 -2.90 19.28 -6.41
N LYS A 202 -1.59 19.36 -6.08
CA LYS A 202 -0.51 19.25 -7.07
C LYS A 202 -0.46 17.86 -7.70
N LEU A 203 -0.67 16.81 -6.90
CA LEU A 203 -0.76 15.43 -7.40
C LEU A 203 -1.98 15.24 -8.31
N THR A 204 -3.12 15.82 -7.95
CA THR A 204 -4.33 15.77 -8.79
C THR A 204 -4.08 16.44 -10.15
N ILE A 205 -3.41 17.61 -10.17
CA ILE A 205 -3.06 18.31 -11.41
C ILE A 205 -2.05 17.47 -12.22
N ALA A 206 -1.02 16.91 -11.59
CA ALA A 206 -0.05 16.06 -12.27
C ALA A 206 -0.69 14.81 -12.90
N GLY A 207 -1.76 14.29 -12.28
CA GLY A 207 -2.56 13.20 -12.83
C GLY A 207 -3.28 13.54 -14.16
N LEU A 208 -3.38 14.83 -14.53
CA LEU A 208 -3.93 15.27 -15.81
C LEU A 208 -2.89 15.26 -16.94
N GLY A 209 -1.60 15.04 -16.63
CA GLY A 209 -0.52 14.93 -17.59
C GLY A 209 0.48 16.10 -17.55
N GLU A 210 1.60 15.89 -18.23
CA GLU A 210 2.74 16.82 -18.25
C GLU A 210 2.35 18.16 -18.86
N ASP A 211 1.66 18.14 -20.02
CA ASP A 211 1.29 19.35 -20.75
C ASP A 211 0.38 20.27 -19.92
N ILE A 212 -0.66 19.71 -19.30
CA ILE A 212 -1.61 20.47 -18.47
C ILE A 212 -0.89 21.02 -17.23
N THR A 213 -0.07 20.20 -16.61
CA THR A 213 0.67 20.59 -15.38
C THR A 213 1.63 21.75 -15.65
N THR A 214 2.36 21.68 -16.77
CA THR A 214 3.33 22.71 -17.17
C THR A 214 2.64 24.00 -17.60
N ASN A 215 1.52 23.90 -18.32
CA ASN A 215 0.71 25.07 -18.73
C ASN A 215 0.12 25.80 -17.51
N LEU A 216 -0.11 25.11 -16.39
CA LEU A 216 -0.51 25.72 -15.12
C LEU A 216 0.68 26.26 -14.30
N GLY A 217 1.89 26.30 -14.85
CA GLY A 217 3.09 26.84 -14.21
C GLY A 217 3.71 25.93 -13.16
N LEU A 218 3.34 24.63 -13.13
CA LEU A 218 3.89 23.65 -12.18
C LEU A 218 5.00 22.83 -12.83
N ASN A 219 6.03 22.50 -12.05
CA ASN A 219 7.10 21.64 -12.54
C ASN A 219 6.70 20.17 -12.37
N TYR A 220 6.28 19.53 -13.47
CA TYR A 220 5.82 18.15 -13.52
C TYR A 220 6.87 17.17 -12.96
N ASN A 221 8.12 17.26 -13.43
CA ASN A 221 9.19 16.36 -13.01
C ASN A 221 9.47 16.42 -11.50
N GLN A 222 9.39 17.61 -10.89
CA GLN A 222 9.53 17.74 -9.44
C GLN A 222 8.35 17.13 -8.68
N ILE A 223 7.14 17.22 -9.23
CA ILE A 223 5.96 16.60 -8.61
C ILE A 223 6.10 15.09 -8.64
N ILE A 224 6.47 14.51 -9.79
CA ILE A 224 6.70 13.07 -9.94
C ILE A 224 7.80 12.57 -9.00
N LEU A 225 8.94 13.28 -8.93
CA LEU A 225 10.04 12.92 -8.03
C LEU A 225 9.60 12.91 -6.56
N ARG A 226 8.90 13.95 -6.10
CA ARG A 226 8.40 14.02 -4.71
C ARG A 226 7.36 12.95 -4.43
N ALA A 227 6.47 12.69 -5.37
CA ALA A 227 5.50 11.61 -5.28
C ALA A 227 6.18 10.24 -5.10
N ASN A 228 7.20 9.96 -5.92
CA ASN A 228 7.97 8.72 -5.82
C ASN A 228 8.74 8.59 -4.51
N ILE A 229 9.29 9.67 -3.97
CA ILE A 229 9.92 9.67 -2.64
C ILE A 229 8.90 9.26 -1.57
N LEU A 230 7.68 9.85 -1.60
CA LEU A 230 6.64 9.55 -0.61
C LEU A 230 6.17 8.09 -0.71
N VAL A 231 6.00 7.57 -1.94
CA VAL A 231 5.65 6.17 -2.18
C VAL A 231 6.76 5.24 -1.70
N ALA A 232 8.02 5.53 -2.05
CA ALA A 232 9.16 4.71 -1.64
C ALA A 232 9.34 4.67 -0.11
N LEU A 233 9.16 5.81 0.57
CA LEU A 233 9.16 5.87 2.02
C LEU A 233 8.05 4.99 2.62
N ALA A 234 6.81 5.14 2.13
CA ALA A 234 5.68 4.35 2.64
C ALA A 234 5.86 2.85 2.38
N CYS A 235 6.21 2.47 1.15
CA CYS A 235 6.42 1.07 0.76
C CYS A 235 7.62 0.46 1.49
N GLY A 236 8.74 1.17 1.57
CA GLY A 236 9.96 0.67 2.24
C GLY A 236 9.75 0.45 3.74
N ILE A 237 9.03 1.35 4.43
CA ILE A 237 8.70 1.19 5.85
C ILE A 237 7.79 -0.03 6.04
N VAL A 238 6.69 -0.14 5.28
CA VAL A 238 5.77 -1.27 5.38
C VAL A 238 6.46 -2.59 5.05
N SER A 239 7.24 -2.62 3.98
CA SER A 239 7.98 -3.80 3.55
C SER A 239 8.99 -4.29 4.59
N ALA A 240 9.68 -3.37 5.27
CA ALA A 240 10.66 -3.74 6.30
C ALA A 240 10.03 -4.28 7.59
N VAL A 241 8.82 -3.82 7.94
CA VAL A 241 8.14 -4.19 9.20
C VAL A 241 7.24 -5.41 9.00
N ILE A 242 6.52 -5.50 7.89
CA ILE A 242 5.44 -6.45 7.65
C ILE A 242 5.74 -7.35 6.46
N GLY A 243 6.30 -6.79 5.39
CA GLY A 243 6.47 -7.46 4.11
C GLY A 243 5.46 -6.99 3.05
N ASN A 244 5.13 -7.88 2.11
CA ASN A 244 4.28 -7.57 0.97
C ASN A 244 2.78 -7.58 1.34
N ILE A 245 2.06 -6.54 0.94
CA ILE A 245 0.59 -6.43 1.08
C ILE A 245 0.01 -6.13 -0.31
N PRO A 246 -0.49 -7.14 -1.03
CA PRO A 246 -0.97 -6.97 -2.40
C PRO A 246 -2.38 -6.38 -2.47
N PHE A 247 -2.71 -5.77 -3.61
CA PHE A 247 -4.03 -5.31 -4.05
C PHE A 247 -4.70 -4.21 -3.24
N LEU A 248 -4.25 -3.89 -2.05
CA LEU A 248 -4.91 -2.90 -1.20
C LEU A 248 -4.82 -1.50 -1.81
N GLY A 249 -3.65 -1.16 -2.37
CA GLY A 249 -3.40 0.10 -3.08
C GLY A 249 -4.12 0.23 -4.42
N LEU A 250 -4.58 -0.90 -4.96
CA LEU A 250 -5.34 -0.91 -6.21
C LEU A 250 -6.85 -0.83 -5.95
N ILE A 251 -7.36 -1.67 -5.05
CA ILE A 251 -8.80 -1.84 -4.86
C ILE A 251 -9.42 -0.66 -4.14
N VAL A 252 -8.85 -0.25 -3.01
CA VAL A 252 -9.46 0.77 -2.15
C VAL A 252 -9.58 2.12 -2.85
N PRO A 253 -8.53 2.67 -3.50
CA PRO A 253 -8.64 3.92 -4.24
C PRO A 253 -9.68 3.86 -5.36
N ASN A 254 -9.74 2.73 -6.09
CA ASN A 254 -10.69 2.55 -7.17
C ASN A 254 -12.14 2.51 -6.66
N ILE A 255 -12.42 1.77 -5.58
CA ILE A 255 -13.74 1.76 -4.96
C ILE A 255 -14.14 3.18 -4.52
N VAL A 256 -13.27 3.89 -3.82
CA VAL A 256 -13.55 5.26 -3.37
C VAL A 256 -13.78 6.20 -4.54
N SER A 257 -12.98 6.10 -5.61
CA SER A 257 -13.11 6.91 -6.83
C SER A 257 -14.44 6.67 -7.56
N ILE A 258 -14.93 5.43 -7.61
CA ILE A 258 -16.24 5.09 -8.20
C ILE A 258 -17.37 5.86 -7.54
N TYR A 259 -17.37 5.97 -6.21
CA TYR A 259 -18.47 6.60 -5.47
C TYR A 259 -18.30 8.12 -5.28
N ARG A 260 -17.06 8.64 -5.30
CA ARG A 260 -16.77 10.03 -4.92
C ARG A 260 -16.08 10.85 -6.00
N GLY A 261 -15.69 10.23 -7.12
CA GLY A 261 -14.90 10.88 -8.18
C GLY A 261 -13.42 10.96 -7.81
N ASP A 262 -12.62 11.68 -8.62
CA ASP A 262 -11.16 11.62 -8.63
C ASP A 262 -10.46 12.77 -7.88
N ASN A 263 -11.18 13.52 -7.03
CA ASN A 263 -10.55 14.57 -6.21
C ASN A 263 -9.74 13.95 -5.07
N LEU A 264 -8.41 13.93 -5.20
CA LEU A 264 -7.52 13.28 -4.24
C LEU A 264 -7.70 13.84 -2.82
N ARG A 265 -7.72 15.17 -2.64
CA ARG A 265 -7.84 15.79 -1.31
C ARG A 265 -9.13 15.37 -0.59
N ALA A 266 -10.24 15.30 -1.32
CA ALA A 266 -11.52 14.86 -0.76
C ALA A 266 -11.58 13.35 -0.50
N ASN A 267 -10.78 12.57 -1.24
CA ASN A 267 -10.78 11.11 -1.18
C ASN A 267 -9.82 10.53 -0.12
N ILE A 268 -8.71 11.21 0.21
CA ILE A 268 -7.73 10.72 1.19
C ILE A 268 -8.38 10.23 2.49
N PRO A 269 -9.27 11.00 3.18
CA PRO A 269 -9.88 10.52 4.43
C PRO A 269 -10.70 9.23 4.25
N TRP A 270 -11.38 9.10 3.11
CA TRP A 270 -12.17 7.91 2.79
C TRP A 270 -11.29 6.72 2.42
N VAL A 271 -10.22 6.95 1.65
CA VAL A 271 -9.24 5.91 1.34
C VAL A 271 -8.63 5.36 2.63
N CYS A 272 -8.27 6.24 3.57
CA CYS A 272 -7.77 5.81 4.88
C CYS A 272 -8.78 4.95 5.63
N LEU A 273 -10.05 5.38 5.76
CA LEU A 273 -11.07 4.61 6.48
C LEU A 273 -11.36 3.26 5.81
N VAL A 274 -11.58 3.26 4.49
CA VAL A 274 -11.92 2.02 3.76
C VAL A 274 -10.74 1.05 3.80
N SER A 275 -9.49 1.53 3.68
CA SER A 275 -8.32 0.66 3.77
C SER A 275 -8.18 0.01 5.15
N MET A 276 -8.42 0.77 6.23
CA MET A 276 -8.42 0.23 7.59
C MET A 276 -9.52 -0.83 7.77
N MET A 277 -10.74 -0.58 7.26
CA MET A 277 -11.82 -1.58 7.31
C MET A 277 -11.44 -2.89 6.62
N VAL A 278 -10.94 -2.80 5.37
CA VAL A 278 -10.57 -3.96 4.57
C VAL A 278 -9.45 -4.75 5.26
N MET A 279 -8.43 -4.05 5.76
CA MET A 279 -7.29 -4.69 6.41
C MET A 279 -7.67 -5.36 7.72
N LEU A 280 -8.44 -4.68 8.58
CA LEU A 280 -8.89 -5.24 9.87
C LEU A 280 -9.81 -6.44 9.65
N ALA A 281 -10.73 -6.36 8.68
CA ALA A 281 -11.58 -7.49 8.33
C ALA A 281 -10.77 -8.69 7.82
N ALA A 282 -9.81 -8.45 6.91
CA ALA A 282 -8.92 -9.49 6.40
C ALA A 282 -8.09 -10.15 7.52
N ASP A 283 -7.59 -9.36 8.49
CA ASP A 283 -6.84 -9.89 9.63
C ASP A 283 -7.72 -10.73 10.56
N ILE A 284 -8.95 -10.30 10.85
CA ILE A 284 -9.87 -11.10 11.66
C ILE A 284 -10.16 -12.44 10.96
N ILE A 285 -10.44 -12.43 9.66
CA ILE A 285 -10.64 -13.65 8.87
C ILE A 285 -9.38 -14.54 8.92
N SER A 286 -8.18 -13.96 8.71
CA SER A 286 -6.92 -14.69 8.70
C SER A 286 -6.65 -15.46 9.99
N ARG A 287 -7.11 -14.92 11.13
CA ARG A 287 -6.95 -15.54 12.47
C ARG A 287 -8.07 -16.48 12.87
N THR A 288 -9.22 -16.45 12.17
CA THR A 288 -10.39 -17.27 12.56
C THR A 288 -10.61 -18.46 11.63
N ILE A 289 -10.15 -18.41 10.37
CA ILE A 289 -10.49 -19.42 9.35
C ILE A 289 -9.89 -20.80 9.65
N ILE A 290 -8.70 -20.90 10.25
CA ILE A 290 -8.00 -22.16 10.57
C ILE A 290 -7.49 -22.12 12.03
N ALA A 291 -8.26 -21.56 12.95
CA ALA A 291 -7.83 -21.47 14.34
C ALA A 291 -7.44 -22.86 14.90
N PRO A 292 -6.32 -23.01 15.67
CA PRO A 292 -5.50 -21.94 16.26
C PRO A 292 -4.37 -21.38 15.37
N PHE A 293 -4.23 -21.86 14.13
CA PHE A 293 -3.21 -21.40 13.18
C PHE A 293 -3.67 -20.10 12.49
N GLU A 294 -2.72 -19.26 12.12
CA GLU A 294 -2.97 -18.01 11.41
C GLU A 294 -2.57 -18.16 9.93
N VAL A 295 -3.46 -17.73 9.04
CA VAL A 295 -3.15 -17.58 7.61
C VAL A 295 -2.52 -16.19 7.40
N PRO A 296 -1.45 -16.01 6.61
CA PRO A 296 -0.95 -14.68 6.29
C PRO A 296 -2.05 -13.78 5.69
N VAL A 297 -2.18 -12.55 6.21
CA VAL A 297 -3.21 -11.59 5.75
C VAL A 297 -3.08 -11.29 4.26
N SER A 298 -1.85 -11.30 3.74
CA SER A 298 -1.57 -11.11 2.31
C SER A 298 -2.21 -12.17 1.42
N LEU A 299 -2.36 -13.41 1.88
CA LEU A 299 -3.07 -14.45 1.12
C LEU A 299 -4.57 -14.18 1.04
N ILE A 300 -5.17 -13.69 2.12
CA ILE A 300 -6.59 -13.29 2.14
C ILE A 300 -6.80 -12.09 1.20
N LEU A 301 -5.94 -11.07 1.31
CA LEU A 301 -6.02 -9.90 0.45
C LEU A 301 -5.70 -10.24 -1.01
N GLY A 302 -4.74 -11.11 -1.27
CA GLY A 302 -4.36 -11.55 -2.61
C GLY A 302 -5.49 -12.29 -3.31
N SER A 303 -6.12 -13.26 -2.63
CA SER A 303 -7.21 -14.04 -3.19
C SER A 303 -8.50 -13.20 -3.37
N ALA A 304 -8.95 -12.51 -2.33
CA ALA A 304 -10.14 -11.66 -2.42
C ALA A 304 -9.90 -10.48 -3.38
N GLY A 305 -8.70 -9.91 -3.33
CA GLY A 305 -8.32 -8.77 -4.14
C GLY A 305 -8.28 -9.09 -5.63
N SER A 306 -7.74 -10.22 -6.03
CA SER A 306 -7.73 -10.65 -7.43
C SER A 306 -9.14 -10.85 -7.98
N ILE A 307 -10.05 -11.44 -7.20
CA ILE A 307 -11.45 -11.62 -7.59
C ILE A 307 -12.14 -10.26 -7.75
N ILE A 308 -12.01 -9.37 -6.77
CA ILE A 308 -12.60 -8.03 -6.82
C ILE A 308 -12.03 -7.25 -8.01
N PHE A 309 -10.74 -7.36 -8.28
CA PHE A 309 -10.10 -6.70 -9.41
C PHE A 309 -10.65 -7.19 -10.76
N ILE A 310 -10.82 -8.50 -10.94
CA ILE A 310 -11.44 -9.07 -12.13
C ILE A 310 -12.87 -8.54 -12.30
N ILE A 311 -13.66 -8.50 -11.22
CA ILE A 311 -15.03 -7.97 -11.27
C ILE A 311 -15.03 -6.48 -11.67
N ILE A 312 -14.12 -5.68 -11.13
CA ILE A 312 -13.96 -4.26 -11.51
C ILE A 312 -13.63 -4.17 -13.00
N LEU A 313 -12.66 -4.93 -13.51
CA LEU A 313 -12.28 -4.94 -14.92
C LEU A 313 -13.45 -5.30 -15.85
N LEU A 314 -14.19 -6.34 -15.54
CA LEU A 314 -15.35 -6.80 -16.34
C LEU A 314 -16.48 -5.76 -16.36
N ASN A 315 -16.69 -5.06 -15.25
CA ASN A 315 -17.74 -4.05 -15.12
C ASN A 315 -17.31 -2.63 -15.56
N MET A 316 -16.04 -2.41 -15.88
CA MET A 316 -15.55 -1.08 -16.32
C MET A 316 -16.30 -0.53 -17.53
N ARG A 317 -16.80 -1.38 -18.42
CA ARG A 317 -17.66 -0.97 -19.55
C ARG A 317 -19.03 -0.43 -19.09
N ARG A 318 -19.57 -0.89 -17.96
CA ARG A 318 -20.86 -0.45 -17.39
C ARG A 318 -20.71 0.81 -16.53
N PHE A 319 -19.61 0.96 -15.82
CA PHE A 319 -19.31 2.18 -15.08
C PHE A 319 -18.69 3.19 -16.06
N LYS A 320 -19.47 4.17 -16.51
CA LYS A 320 -19.10 5.30 -17.43
C LYS A 320 -17.86 6.14 -16.99
N ILE A 321 -16.97 5.59 -16.20
CA ILE A 321 -15.84 6.25 -15.55
C ILE A 321 -14.66 6.46 -16.53
N TRP A 322 -14.62 5.74 -17.66
CA TRP A 322 -13.53 5.81 -18.64
C TRP A 322 -13.79 6.71 -19.85
N LYS A 323 -14.93 7.39 -19.89
CA LYS A 323 -15.27 8.26 -21.04
C LYS A 323 -14.55 9.62 -21.07
N VAL A 324 -13.73 9.96 -20.09
CA VAL A 324 -13.04 11.26 -20.09
C VAL A 324 -11.70 11.22 -20.85
N ASN A 325 -11.11 10.06 -21.08
CA ASN A 325 -9.77 9.95 -21.71
C ASN A 325 -9.76 9.35 -23.12
N LEU A 326 -10.91 9.32 -23.83
CA LEU A 326 -10.98 8.85 -25.22
C LEU A 326 -11.44 9.94 -26.21
N LEU A 327 -11.51 11.19 -25.77
CA LEU A 327 -11.89 12.35 -26.60
C LEU A 327 -10.87 13.49 -26.50
N LEU A 328 -9.59 13.17 -26.44
CA LEU A 328 -8.50 14.10 -26.80
C LEU A 328 -7.47 13.36 -27.62
#